data_cba327f7410288c8abade86a3973c017
#
_entry.id   cba327f7410288c8abade86a3973c017
#
_cell.length_a   1.000
_cell.length_b   1.000
_cell.length_c   1.000
_cell.angle_alpha   90.00
_cell.angle_beta   90.00
_cell.angle_gamma   90.00
#
_symmetry.space_group_name_H-M   'P 1'
#
loop_
_entity.id
_entity.type
_entity.pdbx_description
1 polymer ?
#
loop_
_entity_poly.entity_id
_entity_poly.type
_entity_poly.pdbx_seq_one_letter_code
_entity_poly.pdbx_strand_id
1 'polypeptide(L)'
;MSQSISQKFTPISLLKFALPSMVMMMFMSCYTIVDGIFISRYLGSEALSAANIVYPVFNLLLAVGIMFATGGSAVVSKKLGEGKKEEAMEDFSFLTAVGVALSVLLMIATLLFHNQISLFLGSSERILDYCNAYLIYLVLFAPACMLQSLYQSFFVTAGKPRLGLVLTVIAGLANAFFDYFFLAVCGMEIEGAAIATGIGQMIPAVVGTVYFFFFKGELHFVPFHFHGATLKQSCFNGSSEMVSNLANAIITYLFNIILMRIAGENGVAAITIILYAQFLFNSLYLGFSIGVAPVIGFQYGAKNRDQLKSLYKICNCFVIASSVVIAFFSWLLSDGIASIFVPDRGETYVMAAEGLRIFALSFLFSGFNIFSSSLFTALSDGKTSAIISFGRTCVFIILSLMILPNILGLTGVWLAIPVAEFLAVFVSVYYQWTKRKKYGYL
;
A
#
# COMPACT_ATOMS: atom_id res chain seq x y z
N MET A 1 -11.09 23.49 9.96
CA MET A 1 -12.21 22.77 10.60
C MET A 1 -11.85 21.29 10.63
N SER A 2 -11.83 20.66 11.81
CA SER A 2 -11.67 19.21 11.93
C SER A 2 -12.96 18.55 11.43
N GLN A 3 -12.86 17.70 10.42
CA GLN A 3 -13.99 16.93 9.92
C GLN A 3 -14.09 15.64 10.75
N SER A 4 -15.00 15.59 11.72
CA SER A 4 -15.22 14.37 12.51
C SER A 4 -15.75 13.23 11.62
N ILE A 5 -15.28 12.00 11.86
CA ILE A 5 -15.81 10.80 11.19
C ILE A 5 -17.28 10.52 11.56
N SER A 6 -17.79 11.16 12.60
CA SER A 6 -19.17 11.04 13.08
C SER A 6 -20.19 11.88 12.29
N GLN A 7 -19.73 12.82 11.45
CA GLN A 7 -20.64 13.69 10.70
C GLN A 7 -21.45 12.92 9.63
N LYS A 8 -22.58 13.49 9.21
CA LYS A 8 -23.29 12.99 8.03
C LYS A 8 -22.53 13.37 6.76
N PHE A 9 -22.20 12.38 5.96
CA PHE A 9 -21.47 12.59 4.72
C PHE A 9 -22.41 12.66 3.52
N THR A 10 -22.24 13.72 2.73
CA THR A 10 -22.76 13.83 1.35
C THR A 10 -21.68 13.37 0.38
N PRO A 11 -21.97 13.11 -0.92
CA PRO A 11 -20.95 12.73 -1.89
C PRO A 11 -19.75 13.66 -1.91
N ILE A 12 -19.99 14.98 -1.95
CA ILE A 12 -18.93 15.99 -2.00
C ILE A 12 -18.14 16.04 -0.68
N SER A 13 -18.79 15.94 0.47
CA SER A 13 -18.08 15.99 1.76
C SER A 13 -17.25 14.75 2.00
N LEU A 14 -17.70 13.57 1.55
CA LEU A 14 -16.93 12.33 1.64
C LEU A 14 -15.69 12.38 0.75
N LEU A 15 -15.82 12.84 -0.49
CA LEU A 15 -14.69 13.00 -1.40
C LEU A 15 -13.68 14.03 -0.86
N LYS A 16 -14.14 15.17 -0.32
CA LYS A 16 -13.25 16.16 0.32
C LYS A 16 -12.53 15.59 1.54
N PHE A 17 -13.15 14.65 2.26
CA PHE A 17 -12.53 13.97 3.39
C PHE A 17 -11.50 12.94 2.94
N ALA A 18 -11.79 12.14 1.90
CA ALA A 18 -10.89 11.11 1.38
C ALA A 18 -9.75 11.68 0.50
N LEU A 19 -9.94 12.84 -0.13
CA LEU A 19 -8.97 13.45 -1.04
C LEU A 19 -7.55 13.55 -0.47
N PRO A 20 -7.32 13.99 0.79
CA PRO A 20 -5.98 14.00 1.36
C PRO A 20 -5.32 12.63 1.37
N SER A 21 -6.06 11.56 1.68
CA SER A 21 -5.52 10.18 1.69
C SER A 21 -5.23 9.70 0.27
N MET A 22 -6.03 10.09 -0.73
CA MET A 22 -5.77 9.77 -2.13
C MET A 22 -4.48 10.44 -2.62
N VAL A 23 -4.33 11.74 -2.37
CA VAL A 23 -3.12 12.50 -2.73
C VAL A 23 -1.91 11.97 -1.99
N MET A 24 -2.06 11.61 -0.71
CA MET A 24 -1.00 11.01 0.11
C MET A 24 -0.46 9.71 -0.54
N MET A 25 -1.32 8.79 -0.93
CA MET A 25 -0.91 7.53 -1.55
C MET A 25 -0.29 7.73 -2.93
N MET A 26 -0.83 8.64 -3.74
CA MET A 26 -0.23 9.00 -5.03
C MET A 26 1.17 9.61 -4.85
N PHE A 27 1.33 10.50 -3.88
CA PHE A 27 2.62 11.12 -3.59
C PHE A 27 3.64 10.08 -3.10
N MET A 28 3.22 9.13 -2.25
CA MET A 28 4.08 8.00 -1.83
C MET A 28 4.57 7.17 -3.02
N SER A 29 3.69 6.88 -3.97
CA SER A 29 4.08 6.16 -5.19
C SER A 29 5.12 6.94 -6.01
N CYS A 30 4.96 8.24 -6.13
CA CYS A 30 5.90 9.09 -6.86
C CYS A 30 7.29 9.13 -6.18
N TYR A 31 7.35 9.38 -4.88
CA TYR A 31 8.66 9.51 -4.22
C TYR A 31 9.43 8.19 -4.16
N THR A 32 8.75 7.04 -4.06
CA THR A 32 9.41 5.73 -4.14
C THR A 32 10.12 5.53 -5.49
N ILE A 33 9.54 6.04 -6.58
CA ILE A 33 10.19 6.01 -7.90
C ILE A 33 11.41 6.95 -7.92
N VAL A 34 11.29 8.12 -7.31
CA VAL A 34 12.39 9.11 -7.23
C VAL A 34 13.58 8.56 -6.44
N ASP A 35 13.34 7.91 -5.30
CA ASP A 35 14.38 7.26 -4.48
C ASP A 35 15.20 6.24 -5.31
N GLY A 36 14.51 5.36 -6.05
CA GLY A 36 15.16 4.41 -6.95
C GLY A 36 16.01 5.09 -8.05
N ILE A 37 15.58 6.25 -8.57
CA ILE A 37 16.33 7.03 -9.54
C ILE A 37 17.61 7.61 -8.92
N PHE A 38 17.55 8.11 -7.68
CA PHE A 38 18.74 8.61 -6.98
C PHE A 38 19.77 7.51 -6.77
N ILE A 39 19.37 6.36 -6.25
CA ILE A 39 20.29 5.22 -6.05
C ILE A 39 20.95 4.81 -7.39
N SER A 40 20.16 4.63 -8.43
CA SER A 40 20.67 4.23 -9.74
C SER A 40 21.64 5.25 -10.33
N ARG A 41 21.35 6.54 -10.22
CA ARG A 41 22.11 7.60 -10.86
C ARG A 41 23.45 7.88 -10.15
N TYR A 42 23.47 7.86 -8.82
CA TYR A 42 24.65 8.24 -8.04
C TYR A 42 25.53 7.05 -7.63
N LEU A 43 24.95 5.88 -7.42
CA LEU A 43 25.66 4.70 -6.94
C LEU A 43 25.84 3.60 -7.98
N GLY A 44 25.11 3.71 -9.10
CA GLY A 44 25.19 2.76 -10.21
C GLY A 44 24.33 1.50 -10.03
N SER A 45 24.51 0.55 -10.95
CA SER A 45 23.65 -0.64 -11.05
C SER A 45 23.89 -1.68 -9.95
N GLU A 46 25.10 -1.76 -9.37
CA GLU A 46 25.41 -2.72 -8.31
C GLU A 46 24.69 -2.36 -7.01
N ALA A 47 24.72 -1.09 -6.62
CA ALA A 47 24.00 -0.60 -5.44
C ALA A 47 22.47 -0.73 -5.62
N LEU A 48 21.95 -0.41 -6.81
CA LEU A 48 20.53 -0.60 -7.10
C LEU A 48 20.13 -2.09 -7.02
N SER A 49 20.99 -2.99 -7.51
CA SER A 49 20.77 -4.43 -7.42
C SER A 49 20.77 -4.90 -5.96
N ALA A 50 21.71 -4.40 -5.15
CA ALA A 50 21.77 -4.71 -3.72
C ALA A 50 20.50 -4.24 -2.99
N ALA A 51 20.05 -3.00 -3.23
CA ALA A 51 18.81 -2.48 -2.66
C ALA A 51 17.61 -3.36 -3.03
N ASN A 52 17.49 -3.77 -4.30
CA ASN A 52 16.41 -4.63 -4.78
C ASN A 52 16.45 -6.04 -4.15
N ILE A 53 17.63 -6.61 -3.93
CA ILE A 53 17.80 -7.93 -3.32
C ILE A 53 17.27 -7.93 -1.88
N VAL A 54 17.56 -6.89 -1.09
CA VAL A 54 17.13 -6.82 0.31
C VAL A 54 15.75 -6.17 0.50
N TYR A 55 15.16 -5.60 -0.56
CA TYR A 55 13.83 -4.99 -0.54
C TYR A 55 12.72 -5.88 0.05
N PRO A 56 12.70 -7.22 -0.14
CA PRO A 56 11.70 -8.10 0.49
C PRO A 56 11.64 -7.99 2.00
N VAL A 57 12.75 -7.71 2.70
CA VAL A 57 12.75 -7.51 4.16
C VAL A 57 12.02 -6.21 4.51
N PHE A 58 12.32 -5.13 3.80
CA PHE A 58 11.62 -3.87 3.97
C PHE A 58 10.13 -3.98 3.64
N ASN A 59 9.81 -4.69 2.56
CA ASN A 59 8.41 -4.94 2.19
C ASN A 59 7.65 -5.76 3.24
N LEU A 60 8.32 -6.70 3.92
CA LEU A 60 7.72 -7.43 5.04
C LEU A 60 7.40 -6.49 6.20
N LEU A 61 8.32 -5.57 6.56
CA LEU A 61 8.08 -4.55 7.59
C LEU A 61 6.89 -3.67 7.23
N LEU A 62 6.84 -3.18 6.00
CA LEU A 62 5.72 -2.38 5.50
C LEU A 62 4.40 -3.17 5.52
N ALA A 63 4.41 -4.42 5.07
CA ALA A 63 3.22 -5.28 5.02
C ALA A 63 2.66 -5.53 6.44
N VAL A 64 3.52 -5.77 7.42
CA VAL A 64 3.12 -5.90 8.82
C VAL A 64 2.59 -4.57 9.35
N GLY A 65 3.25 -3.45 9.05
CA GLY A 65 2.78 -2.11 9.41
C GLY A 65 1.40 -1.79 8.86
N ILE A 66 1.17 -2.08 7.58
CA ILE A 66 -0.13 -1.90 6.92
C ILE A 66 -1.21 -2.81 7.54
N MET A 67 -0.86 -4.05 7.89
CA MET A 67 -1.78 -4.95 8.59
C MET A 67 -2.29 -4.35 9.90
N PHE A 68 -1.38 -3.85 10.74
CA PHE A 68 -1.75 -3.21 12.00
C PHE A 68 -2.50 -1.88 11.78
N ALA A 69 -2.10 -1.11 10.77
CA ALA A 69 -2.70 0.17 10.44
C ALA A 69 -4.16 0.02 9.99
N THR A 70 -4.42 -0.80 8.99
CA THR A 70 -5.76 -0.98 8.41
C THR A 70 -6.68 -1.78 9.33
N GLY A 71 -6.18 -2.91 9.86
CA GLY A 71 -6.94 -3.74 10.79
C GLY A 71 -7.21 -3.05 12.13
N GLY A 72 -6.22 -2.35 12.68
CA GLY A 72 -6.38 -1.56 13.90
C GLY A 72 -7.33 -0.38 13.73
N SER A 73 -7.19 0.38 12.64
CA SER A 73 -8.10 1.47 12.29
C SER A 73 -9.57 0.99 12.18
N ALA A 74 -9.81 -0.19 11.61
CA ALA A 74 -11.15 -0.77 11.52
C ALA A 74 -11.75 -1.10 12.90
N VAL A 75 -10.95 -1.69 13.81
CA VAL A 75 -11.41 -2.01 15.18
C VAL A 75 -11.67 -0.74 15.98
N VAL A 76 -10.73 0.20 15.97
CA VAL A 76 -10.83 1.46 16.72
C VAL A 76 -11.98 2.32 16.22
N SER A 77 -12.13 2.50 14.90
CA SER A 77 -13.23 3.30 14.33
C SER A 77 -14.61 2.72 14.64
N LYS A 78 -14.74 1.39 14.64
CA LYS A 78 -15.97 0.70 15.04
C LYS A 78 -16.30 0.96 16.50
N LYS A 79 -15.34 0.82 17.43
CA LYS A 79 -15.55 1.10 18.85
C LYS A 79 -15.92 2.57 19.13
N LEU A 80 -15.29 3.50 18.39
CA LEU A 80 -15.70 4.91 18.44
C LEU A 80 -17.16 5.09 18.03
N GLY A 81 -17.61 4.38 16.98
CA GLY A 81 -19.02 4.38 16.56
C GLY A 81 -19.97 3.75 17.57
N GLU A 82 -19.54 2.72 18.29
CA GLU A 82 -20.30 2.09 19.39
C GLU A 82 -20.40 2.99 20.63
N GLY A 83 -19.76 4.15 20.65
CA GLY A 83 -19.70 5.06 21.79
C GLY A 83 -18.66 4.66 22.85
N LYS A 84 -17.87 3.62 22.62
CA LYS A 84 -16.86 3.09 23.53
C LYS A 84 -15.51 3.80 23.34
N LYS A 85 -15.52 5.10 23.61
CA LYS A 85 -14.37 5.97 23.31
C LYS A 85 -13.13 5.57 24.10
N GLU A 86 -13.28 5.23 25.38
CA GLU A 86 -12.15 4.84 26.26
C GLU A 86 -11.52 3.54 25.76
N GLU A 87 -12.33 2.50 25.48
CA GLU A 87 -11.82 1.24 24.91
C GLU A 87 -11.12 1.46 23.56
N ALA A 88 -11.62 2.37 22.72
CA ALA A 88 -11.02 2.70 21.45
C ALA A 88 -9.64 3.35 21.59
N MET A 89 -9.47 4.23 22.58
CA MET A 89 -8.19 4.86 22.91
C MET A 89 -7.19 3.86 23.51
N GLU A 90 -7.66 2.96 24.40
CA GLU A 90 -6.83 1.87 24.92
C GLU A 90 -6.34 0.95 23.80
N ASP A 91 -7.23 0.54 22.89
CA ASP A 91 -6.87 -0.29 21.75
C ASP A 91 -5.88 0.42 20.80
N PHE A 92 -6.07 1.71 20.53
CA PHE A 92 -5.12 2.50 19.76
C PHE A 92 -3.73 2.52 20.39
N SER A 93 -3.66 2.79 21.71
CA SER A 93 -2.41 2.83 22.47
C SER A 93 -1.74 1.45 22.49
N PHE A 94 -2.51 0.40 22.74
CA PHE A 94 -2.06 -0.99 22.78
C PHE A 94 -1.51 -1.45 21.42
N LEU A 95 -2.26 -1.24 20.33
CA LEU A 95 -1.85 -1.65 19.00
C LEU A 95 -0.60 -0.90 18.52
N THR A 96 -0.47 0.38 18.89
CA THR A 96 0.74 1.16 18.60
C THR A 96 1.94 0.59 19.36
N ALA A 97 1.79 0.29 20.64
CA ALA A 97 2.87 -0.29 21.45
C ALA A 97 3.28 -1.69 20.94
N VAL A 98 2.32 -2.54 20.62
CA VAL A 98 2.60 -3.88 20.04
C VAL A 98 3.28 -3.77 18.69
N GLY A 99 2.83 -2.84 17.83
CA GLY A 99 3.46 -2.59 16.51
C GLY A 99 4.92 -2.18 16.67
N VAL A 100 5.22 -1.24 17.59
CA VAL A 100 6.60 -0.82 17.88
C VAL A 100 7.41 -1.98 18.45
N ALA A 101 6.89 -2.74 19.42
CA ALA A 101 7.58 -3.88 19.99
C ALA A 101 7.93 -4.94 18.93
N LEU A 102 6.99 -5.25 18.03
CA LEU A 102 7.21 -6.19 16.93
C LEU A 102 8.25 -5.67 15.95
N SER A 103 8.21 -4.38 15.60
CA SER A 103 9.21 -3.79 14.70
C SER A 103 10.62 -3.78 15.31
N VAL A 104 10.74 -3.56 16.63
CA VAL A 104 12.01 -3.68 17.36
C VAL A 104 12.52 -5.13 17.34
N LEU A 105 11.63 -6.12 17.54
CA LEU A 105 12.00 -7.53 17.44
C LEU A 105 12.49 -7.89 16.03
N LEU A 106 11.79 -7.43 15.00
CA LEU A 106 12.21 -7.63 13.59
C LEU A 106 13.54 -6.92 13.30
N MET A 107 13.72 -5.70 13.82
CA MET A 107 14.99 -4.98 13.74
C MET A 107 16.14 -5.79 14.35
N ILE A 108 16.00 -6.24 15.59
CA ILE A 108 17.04 -7.02 16.29
C ILE A 108 17.32 -8.32 15.55
N ALA A 109 16.28 -9.04 15.13
CA ALA A 109 16.45 -10.28 14.37
C ALA A 109 17.20 -10.04 13.05
N THR A 110 16.84 -8.98 12.32
CA THR A 110 17.51 -8.64 11.07
C THR A 110 18.97 -8.22 11.31
N LEU A 111 19.26 -7.43 12.35
CA LEU A 111 20.63 -7.03 12.71
C LEU A 111 21.50 -8.22 13.10
N LEU A 112 20.95 -9.22 13.80
CA LEU A 112 21.69 -10.42 14.20
C LEU A 112 21.96 -11.35 13.00
N PHE A 113 21.06 -11.42 12.04
CA PHE A 113 21.09 -12.36 10.92
C PHE A 113 21.26 -11.70 9.55
N HIS A 114 21.68 -10.42 9.48
CA HIS A 114 21.74 -9.65 8.24
C HIS A 114 22.51 -10.36 7.13
N ASN A 115 23.66 -10.95 7.43
CA ASN A 115 24.49 -11.66 6.47
C ASN A 115 23.79 -12.90 5.89
N GLN A 116 23.17 -13.71 6.77
CA GLN A 116 22.43 -14.91 6.37
C GLN A 116 21.18 -14.52 5.55
N ILE A 117 20.50 -13.44 5.92
CA ILE A 117 19.34 -12.93 5.20
C ILE A 117 19.75 -12.46 3.79
N SER A 118 20.82 -11.69 3.66
CA SER A 118 21.31 -11.20 2.37
C SER A 118 21.68 -12.36 1.44
N LEU A 119 22.40 -13.37 1.95
CA LEU A 119 22.75 -14.58 1.20
C LEU A 119 21.52 -15.40 0.82
N PHE A 120 20.57 -15.58 1.74
CA PHE A 120 19.30 -16.29 1.47
C PHE A 120 18.46 -15.60 0.38
N LEU A 121 18.48 -14.27 0.33
CA LEU A 121 17.79 -13.49 -0.70
C LEU A 121 18.51 -13.49 -2.06
N GLY A 122 19.68 -14.13 -2.16
CA GLY A 122 20.38 -14.33 -3.43
C GLY A 122 21.51 -13.33 -3.69
N SER A 123 22.04 -12.67 -2.67
CA SER A 123 23.23 -11.83 -2.82
C SER A 123 24.43 -12.67 -3.24
N SER A 124 25.18 -12.20 -4.26
CA SER A 124 26.49 -12.73 -4.58
C SER A 124 27.54 -12.16 -3.62
N GLU A 125 28.68 -12.85 -3.46
CA GLU A 125 29.80 -12.37 -2.63
C GLU A 125 30.27 -10.95 -3.00
N ARG A 126 30.19 -10.60 -4.29
CA ARG A 126 30.62 -9.29 -4.81
C ARG A 126 29.80 -8.11 -4.29
N ILE A 127 28.49 -8.28 -4.10
CA ILE A 127 27.58 -7.21 -3.67
C ILE A 127 27.04 -7.41 -2.25
N LEU A 128 27.57 -8.42 -1.54
CA LEU A 128 27.09 -8.76 -0.20
C LEU A 128 27.28 -7.60 0.79
N ASP A 129 28.41 -6.90 0.69
CA ASP A 129 28.68 -5.75 1.57
C ASP A 129 27.69 -4.62 1.34
N TYR A 130 27.33 -4.33 0.08
CA TYR A 130 26.27 -3.37 -0.24
C TYR A 130 24.90 -3.81 0.29
N CYS A 131 24.55 -5.09 0.14
CA CYS A 131 23.32 -5.64 0.68
C CYS A 131 23.26 -5.49 2.20
N ASN A 132 24.32 -5.86 2.89
CA ASN A 132 24.42 -5.79 4.34
C ASN A 132 24.38 -4.35 4.84
N ALA A 133 25.13 -3.44 4.22
CA ALA A 133 25.13 -2.03 4.58
C ALA A 133 23.73 -1.43 4.43
N TYR A 134 23.10 -1.59 3.27
CA TYR A 134 21.73 -1.08 3.04
C TYR A 134 20.72 -1.66 4.02
N LEU A 135 20.75 -2.97 4.24
CA LEU A 135 19.84 -3.68 5.13
C LEU A 135 19.98 -3.21 6.59
N ILE A 136 21.21 -3.09 7.09
CA ILE A 136 21.51 -2.67 8.46
C ILE A 136 20.95 -1.26 8.71
N TYR A 137 21.33 -0.30 7.85
CA TYR A 137 20.91 1.09 8.04
C TYR A 137 19.39 1.26 7.84
N LEU A 138 18.79 0.55 6.90
CA LEU A 138 17.36 0.63 6.65
C LEU A 138 16.54 0.07 7.83
N VAL A 139 16.97 -1.08 8.39
CA VAL A 139 16.21 -1.74 9.46
C VAL A 139 16.33 -1.04 10.80
N LEU A 140 17.35 -0.21 11.03
CA LEU A 140 17.46 0.65 12.21
C LEU A 140 16.25 1.60 12.36
N PHE A 141 15.61 1.95 11.23
CA PHE A 141 14.42 2.78 11.20
C PHE A 141 13.10 1.97 11.18
N ALA A 142 13.15 0.65 11.39
CA ALA A 142 11.95 -0.19 11.40
C ALA A 142 10.84 0.30 12.36
N PRO A 143 11.14 0.77 13.60
CA PRO A 143 10.11 1.36 14.46
C PRO A 143 9.48 2.64 13.88
N ALA A 144 10.26 3.46 13.18
CA ALA A 144 9.75 4.65 12.52
C ALA A 144 8.85 4.29 11.32
N CYS A 145 9.24 3.29 10.53
CA CYS A 145 8.45 2.75 9.42
C CYS A 145 7.10 2.21 9.92
N MET A 146 7.10 1.47 11.03
CA MET A 146 5.90 0.95 11.68
C MET A 146 4.98 2.08 12.13
N LEU A 147 5.51 3.08 12.86
CA LEU A 147 4.74 4.22 13.34
C LEU A 147 4.19 5.07 12.19
N GLN A 148 4.96 5.29 11.14
CA GLN A 148 4.49 5.98 9.93
C GLN A 148 3.27 5.27 9.35
N SER A 149 3.34 3.96 9.16
CA SER A 149 2.24 3.15 8.61
C SER A 149 0.99 3.24 9.49
N LEU A 150 1.14 3.10 10.81
CA LEU A 150 0.06 3.21 11.79
C LEU A 150 -0.59 4.60 11.75
N TYR A 151 0.22 5.65 11.82
CA TYR A 151 -0.30 7.01 11.93
C TYR A 151 -0.97 7.49 10.65
N GLN A 152 -0.56 7.00 9.47
CA GLN A 152 -1.28 7.28 8.22
C GLN A 152 -2.77 6.90 8.33
N SER A 153 -3.09 5.73 8.87
CA SER A 153 -4.47 5.28 9.07
C SER A 153 -5.13 5.92 10.29
N PHE A 154 -4.41 6.08 11.40
CA PHE A 154 -4.99 6.64 12.62
C PHE A 154 -5.23 8.16 12.55
N PHE A 155 -4.49 8.91 11.74
CA PHE A 155 -4.86 10.31 11.47
C PHE A 155 -6.21 10.41 10.76
N VAL A 156 -6.52 9.49 9.85
CA VAL A 156 -7.84 9.43 9.20
C VAL A 156 -8.91 9.08 10.22
N THR A 157 -8.67 8.07 11.05
CA THR A 157 -9.58 7.65 12.15
C THR A 157 -9.82 8.78 13.15
N ALA A 158 -8.81 9.59 13.44
CA ALA A 158 -8.90 10.77 14.29
C ALA A 158 -9.54 12.00 13.60
N GLY A 159 -10.04 11.86 12.36
CA GLY A 159 -10.63 12.95 11.59
C GLY A 159 -9.62 14.01 11.11
N LYS A 160 -8.35 13.64 10.98
CA LYS A 160 -7.25 14.54 10.59
C LYS A 160 -6.48 14.06 9.33
N PRO A 161 -7.16 13.65 8.23
CA PRO A 161 -6.47 13.12 7.05
C PRO A 161 -5.51 14.14 6.42
N ARG A 162 -5.78 15.43 6.54
CA ARG A 162 -4.88 16.49 6.05
C ARG A 162 -3.53 16.51 6.77
N LEU A 163 -3.51 16.21 8.06
CA LEU A 163 -2.26 16.13 8.81
C LEU A 163 -1.41 14.95 8.32
N GLY A 164 -2.03 13.79 8.08
CA GLY A 164 -1.36 12.65 7.47
C GLY A 164 -0.75 12.99 6.10
N LEU A 165 -1.50 13.69 5.23
CA LEU A 165 -1.00 14.16 3.95
C LEU A 165 0.22 15.09 4.11
N VAL A 166 0.11 16.13 4.93
CA VAL A 166 1.20 17.11 5.12
C VAL A 166 2.47 16.42 5.61
N LEU A 167 2.35 15.53 6.59
CA LEU A 167 3.49 14.80 7.13
C LEU A 167 4.11 13.86 6.08
N THR A 168 3.31 13.20 5.26
CA THR A 168 3.81 12.34 4.18
C THR A 168 4.54 13.16 3.09
N VAL A 169 4.00 14.34 2.73
CA VAL A 169 4.67 15.22 1.77
C VAL A 169 6.00 15.73 2.32
N ILE A 170 6.04 16.19 3.59
CA ILE A 170 7.28 16.62 4.23
C ILE A 170 8.29 15.46 4.30
N ALA A 171 7.83 14.25 4.65
CA ALA A 171 8.67 13.06 4.71
C ALA A 171 9.30 12.72 3.35
N GLY A 172 8.51 12.72 2.28
CA GLY A 172 9.01 12.43 0.94
C GLY A 172 9.95 13.52 0.39
N LEU A 173 9.67 14.80 0.67
CA LEU A 173 10.57 15.90 0.31
C LEU A 173 11.88 15.84 1.11
N ALA A 174 11.81 15.50 2.40
CA ALA A 174 13.01 15.31 3.23
C ALA A 174 13.83 14.11 2.75
N ASN A 175 13.20 12.98 2.43
CA ASN A 175 13.89 11.83 1.83
C ASN A 175 14.64 12.25 0.56
N ALA A 176 13.97 12.86 -0.43
CA ALA A 176 14.61 13.28 -1.67
C ALA A 176 15.75 14.32 -1.44
N PHE A 177 15.57 15.24 -0.49
CA PHE A 177 16.60 16.20 -0.10
C PHE A 177 17.83 15.50 0.50
N PHE A 178 17.62 14.56 1.45
CA PHE A 178 18.70 13.84 2.10
C PHE A 178 19.36 12.81 1.17
N ASP A 179 18.63 12.19 0.22
CA ASP A 179 19.24 11.39 -0.84
C ASP A 179 20.24 12.22 -1.63
N TYR A 180 19.83 13.39 -2.12
CA TYR A 180 20.74 14.29 -2.81
C TYR A 180 21.92 14.71 -1.92
N PHE A 181 21.66 15.08 -0.67
CA PHE A 181 22.69 15.57 0.24
C PHE A 181 23.71 14.47 0.57
N PHE A 182 23.25 13.28 0.94
CA PHE A 182 24.17 12.20 1.33
C PHE A 182 24.89 11.59 0.13
N LEU A 183 24.20 11.36 -0.98
CA LEU A 183 24.79 10.72 -2.15
C LEU A 183 25.62 11.69 -3.00
N ALA A 184 25.08 12.89 -3.30
CA ALA A 184 25.72 13.82 -4.21
C ALA A 184 26.70 14.79 -3.52
N VAL A 185 26.40 15.26 -2.29
CA VAL A 185 27.23 16.25 -1.59
C VAL A 185 28.23 15.60 -0.65
N CYS A 186 27.77 14.65 0.17
CA CYS A 186 28.65 13.96 1.14
C CYS A 186 29.43 12.80 0.52
N GLY A 187 29.03 12.30 -0.66
CA GLY A 187 29.66 11.16 -1.32
C GLY A 187 29.53 9.85 -0.52
N MET A 188 28.45 9.71 0.24
CA MET A 188 28.15 8.46 0.95
C MET A 188 27.76 7.37 -0.05
N GLU A 189 28.01 6.13 0.32
CA GLU A 189 27.57 4.97 -0.45
C GLU A 189 26.09 4.64 -0.18
N ILE A 190 25.69 3.39 -0.34
CA ILE A 190 24.29 2.94 -0.26
C ILE A 190 23.64 3.19 1.13
N GLU A 191 24.44 3.25 2.18
CA GLU A 191 23.98 3.61 3.52
C GLU A 191 23.39 5.02 3.58
N GLY A 192 23.89 5.96 2.74
CA GLY A 192 23.32 7.29 2.62
C GLY A 192 21.86 7.27 2.19
N ALA A 193 21.51 6.46 1.20
CA ALA A 193 20.13 6.28 0.73
C ALA A 193 19.25 5.64 1.82
N ALA A 194 19.76 4.62 2.53
CA ALA A 194 19.02 3.99 3.63
C ALA A 194 18.71 4.97 4.77
N ILE A 195 19.70 5.81 5.14
CA ILE A 195 19.54 6.85 6.18
C ILE A 195 18.54 7.91 5.72
N ALA A 196 18.61 8.36 4.46
CA ALA A 196 17.66 9.33 3.91
C ALA A 196 16.21 8.84 3.98
N THR A 197 16.00 7.59 3.59
CA THR A 197 14.68 6.91 3.72
C THR A 197 14.24 6.85 5.18
N GLY A 198 15.15 6.47 6.09
CA GLY A 198 14.87 6.42 7.52
C GLY A 198 14.51 7.76 8.12
N ILE A 199 15.23 8.84 7.76
CA ILE A 199 14.91 10.21 8.21
C ILE A 199 13.53 10.62 7.71
N GLY A 200 13.20 10.32 6.46
CA GLY A 200 11.87 10.54 5.93
C GLY A 200 10.78 9.89 6.77
N GLN A 201 10.98 8.63 7.19
CA GLN A 201 10.03 7.89 8.04
C GLN A 201 9.97 8.41 9.49
N MET A 202 11.07 8.92 10.01
CA MET A 202 11.12 9.52 11.37
C MET A 202 10.21 10.73 11.51
N ILE A 203 10.03 11.53 10.46
CA ILE A 203 9.20 12.75 10.52
C ILE A 203 7.75 12.43 10.92
N PRO A 204 6.98 11.60 10.18
CA PRO A 204 5.63 11.24 10.60
C PRO A 204 5.59 10.42 11.90
N ALA A 205 6.62 9.62 12.17
CA ALA A 205 6.71 8.85 13.41
C ALA A 205 6.82 9.77 14.64
N VAL A 206 7.76 10.70 14.62
CA VAL A 206 7.99 11.62 15.75
C VAL A 206 6.83 12.61 15.88
N VAL A 207 6.46 13.30 14.80
CA VAL A 207 5.38 14.32 14.87
C VAL A 207 4.04 13.66 15.19
N GLY A 208 3.76 12.44 14.66
CA GLY A 208 2.56 11.68 15.01
C GLY A 208 2.54 11.28 16.48
N THR A 209 3.66 10.79 17.02
CA THR A 209 3.77 10.46 18.45
C THR A 209 3.53 11.69 19.33
N VAL A 210 4.18 12.81 19.03
CA VAL A 210 3.98 14.09 19.73
C VAL A 210 2.53 14.53 19.64
N TYR A 211 1.92 14.43 18.45
CA TYR A 211 0.52 14.81 18.28
C TYR A 211 -0.40 13.97 19.14
N PHE A 212 -0.33 12.64 19.08
CA PHE A 212 -1.21 11.77 19.85
C PHE A 212 -0.92 11.77 21.36
N PHE A 213 0.26 12.22 21.78
CA PHE A 213 0.61 12.33 23.20
C PHE A 213 0.09 13.64 23.83
N PHE A 214 0.23 14.76 23.13
CA PHE A 214 -0.08 16.08 23.71
C PHE A 214 -1.46 16.63 23.32
N PHE A 215 -1.97 16.29 22.13
CA PHE A 215 -3.26 16.82 21.67
C PHE A 215 -4.40 15.85 22.03
N LYS A 216 -5.21 16.21 23.02
CA LYS A 216 -6.39 15.45 23.46
C LYS A 216 -7.55 15.58 22.45
N GLY A 217 -7.40 14.96 21.27
CA GLY A 217 -8.42 14.89 20.22
C GLY A 217 -9.35 13.67 20.39
N GLU A 218 -9.91 13.19 19.26
CA GLU A 218 -10.72 11.97 19.20
C GLU A 218 -9.93 10.73 19.60
N LEU A 219 -8.63 10.68 19.26
CA LEU A 219 -7.66 9.68 19.68
C LEU A 219 -6.47 10.35 20.34
N HIS A 220 -6.00 9.78 21.43
CA HIS A 220 -4.75 10.14 22.11
C HIS A 220 -4.27 8.95 22.93
N PHE A 221 -2.99 8.96 23.32
CA PHE A 221 -2.42 7.89 24.12
C PHE A 221 -2.98 7.91 25.54
N VAL A 222 -3.37 6.71 25.99
CA VAL A 222 -3.84 6.43 27.35
C VAL A 222 -3.14 5.17 27.87
N PRO A 223 -3.08 4.97 29.21
CA PRO A 223 -2.69 3.69 29.77
C PRO A 223 -3.56 2.57 29.20
N PHE A 224 -2.97 1.43 28.90
CA PHE A 224 -3.67 0.31 28.28
C PHE A 224 -3.33 -1.02 28.98
N HIS A 225 -4.23 -1.98 28.83
CA HIS A 225 -4.03 -3.36 29.25
C HIS A 225 -3.79 -4.25 28.03
N PHE A 226 -3.32 -5.45 28.26
CA PHE A 226 -3.14 -6.43 27.18
C PHE A 226 -4.49 -6.97 26.68
N HIS A 227 -4.86 -6.64 25.46
CA HIS A 227 -6.11 -7.05 24.80
C HIS A 227 -5.84 -8.04 23.67
N GLY A 228 -5.63 -9.34 24.00
CA GLY A 228 -5.34 -10.37 22.98
C GLY A 228 -6.44 -10.53 21.93
N ALA A 229 -7.70 -10.30 22.29
CA ALA A 229 -8.83 -10.35 21.36
C ALA A 229 -8.75 -9.21 20.31
N THR A 230 -8.46 -8.00 20.74
CA THR A 230 -8.24 -6.85 19.87
C THR A 230 -7.07 -7.07 18.91
N LEU A 231 -5.94 -7.58 19.43
CA LEU A 231 -4.77 -7.90 18.62
C LEU A 231 -5.12 -8.92 17.53
N LYS A 232 -5.74 -10.05 17.92
CA LYS A 232 -6.17 -11.09 16.97
C LYS A 232 -7.12 -10.53 15.91
N GLN A 233 -8.10 -9.72 16.31
CA GLN A 233 -9.06 -9.13 15.39
C GLN A 233 -8.40 -8.14 14.44
N SER A 234 -7.49 -7.29 14.93
CA SER A 234 -6.75 -6.33 14.10
C SER A 234 -5.84 -7.03 13.11
N CYS A 235 -5.06 -8.03 13.52
CA CYS A 235 -4.23 -8.81 12.61
C CYS A 235 -5.09 -9.52 11.55
N PHE A 236 -6.21 -10.11 11.96
CA PHE A 236 -7.09 -10.83 11.03
C PHE A 236 -7.77 -9.89 10.03
N ASN A 237 -8.24 -8.71 10.46
CA ASN A 237 -8.84 -7.72 9.57
C ASN A 237 -7.82 -7.13 8.60
N GLY A 238 -6.59 -6.87 9.03
CA GLY A 238 -5.54 -6.29 8.18
C GLY A 238 -4.74 -7.31 7.38
N SER A 239 -4.94 -8.61 7.60
CA SER A 239 -4.20 -9.68 6.89
C SER A 239 -4.39 -9.62 5.37
N SER A 240 -5.54 -9.14 4.90
CA SER A 240 -5.83 -8.95 3.48
C SER A 240 -4.83 -8.01 2.80
N GLU A 241 -4.52 -6.90 3.45
CA GLU A 241 -3.59 -5.90 2.93
C GLU A 241 -2.13 -6.39 3.03
N MET A 242 -1.79 -7.07 4.13
CA MET A 242 -0.48 -7.70 4.29
C MET A 242 -0.22 -8.71 3.18
N VAL A 243 -1.16 -9.64 2.96
CA VAL A 243 -1.04 -10.68 1.93
C VAL A 243 -0.94 -10.06 0.53
N SER A 244 -1.74 -9.03 0.25
CA SER A 244 -1.67 -8.32 -1.04
C SER A 244 -0.29 -7.70 -1.30
N ASN A 245 0.31 -7.10 -0.29
CA ASN A 245 1.66 -6.53 -0.41
C ASN A 245 2.74 -7.62 -0.62
N LEU A 246 2.67 -8.71 0.12
CA LEU A 246 3.61 -9.83 -0.04
C LEU A 246 3.44 -10.54 -1.39
N ALA A 247 2.21 -10.69 -1.87
CA ALA A 247 1.92 -11.31 -3.16
C ALA A 247 2.54 -10.55 -4.34
N ASN A 248 2.63 -9.22 -4.26
CA ASN A 248 3.22 -8.39 -5.31
C ASN A 248 4.66 -8.82 -5.66
N ALA A 249 5.47 -9.18 -4.67
CA ALA A 249 6.85 -9.65 -4.91
C ALA A 249 6.87 -10.97 -5.70
N ILE A 250 5.99 -11.91 -5.33
CA ILE A 250 5.88 -13.22 -6.01
C ILE A 250 5.41 -13.03 -7.45
N ILE A 251 4.45 -12.15 -7.66
CA ILE A 251 3.88 -11.87 -8.99
C ILE A 251 4.93 -11.22 -9.89
N THR A 252 5.68 -10.22 -9.39
CA THR A 252 6.76 -9.59 -10.13
C THR A 252 7.82 -10.62 -10.55
N TYR A 253 8.19 -11.52 -9.66
CA TYR A 253 9.11 -12.62 -9.96
C TYR A 253 8.58 -13.54 -11.06
N LEU A 254 7.29 -13.92 -11.01
CA LEU A 254 6.68 -14.75 -12.04
C LEU A 254 6.64 -14.05 -13.40
N PHE A 255 6.28 -12.76 -13.44
CA PHE A 255 6.34 -11.96 -14.68
C PHE A 255 7.73 -11.97 -15.27
N ASN A 256 8.75 -11.72 -14.44
CA ASN A 256 10.14 -11.67 -14.91
C ASN A 256 10.61 -13.00 -15.52
N ILE A 257 10.31 -14.14 -14.89
CA ILE A 257 10.67 -15.46 -15.41
C ILE A 257 9.96 -15.74 -16.75
N ILE A 258 8.65 -15.48 -16.82
CA ILE A 258 7.86 -15.77 -18.00
C ILE A 258 8.31 -14.86 -19.17
N LEU A 259 8.47 -13.57 -18.91
CA LEU A 259 8.87 -12.60 -19.92
C LEU A 259 10.32 -12.78 -20.38
N MET A 260 11.24 -13.15 -19.48
CA MET A 260 12.61 -13.47 -19.89
C MET A 260 12.64 -14.62 -20.91
N ARG A 261 11.72 -15.60 -20.81
CA ARG A 261 11.61 -16.71 -21.76
C ARG A 261 10.94 -16.33 -23.08
N ILE A 262 9.95 -15.42 -23.06
CA ILE A 262 9.12 -15.10 -24.22
C ILE A 262 9.69 -13.92 -25.02
N ALA A 263 10.17 -12.87 -24.34
CA ALA A 263 10.54 -11.59 -24.93
C ALA A 263 11.91 -11.08 -24.46
N GLY A 264 12.66 -11.88 -23.68
CA GLY A 264 13.98 -11.51 -23.18
C GLY A 264 13.97 -10.28 -22.26
N GLU A 265 15.10 -9.57 -22.24
CA GLU A 265 15.29 -8.39 -21.36
C GLU A 265 14.32 -7.24 -21.71
N ASN A 266 13.99 -7.07 -22.99
CA ASN A 266 13.03 -6.05 -23.43
C ASN A 266 11.63 -6.27 -22.84
N GLY A 267 11.18 -7.53 -22.73
CA GLY A 267 9.92 -7.88 -22.09
C GLY A 267 9.91 -7.59 -20.59
N VAL A 268 11.02 -7.89 -19.89
CA VAL A 268 11.17 -7.59 -18.45
C VAL A 268 11.19 -6.08 -18.22
N ALA A 269 11.88 -5.32 -19.06
CA ALA A 269 11.87 -3.87 -18.99
C ALA A 269 10.47 -3.29 -19.24
N ALA A 270 9.74 -3.82 -20.23
CA ALA A 270 8.38 -3.38 -20.55
C ALA A 270 7.40 -3.62 -19.40
N ILE A 271 7.41 -4.82 -18.75
CA ILE A 271 6.52 -5.09 -17.60
C ILE A 271 6.85 -4.20 -16.42
N THR A 272 8.11 -3.86 -16.19
CA THR A 272 8.50 -2.95 -15.11
C THR A 272 7.84 -1.59 -15.28
N ILE A 273 7.82 -1.04 -16.50
CA ILE A 273 7.12 0.22 -16.81
C ILE A 273 5.62 0.10 -16.54
N ILE A 274 5.01 -1.01 -16.97
CA ILE A 274 3.59 -1.27 -16.75
C ILE A 274 3.25 -1.36 -15.27
N LEU A 275 4.06 -2.06 -14.47
CA LEU A 275 3.86 -2.21 -13.03
C LEU A 275 4.03 -0.88 -12.28
N TYR A 276 4.94 0.01 -12.70
CA TYR A 276 5.04 1.35 -12.14
C TYR A 276 3.78 2.18 -12.42
N ALA A 277 3.28 2.13 -13.65
CA ALA A 277 2.02 2.78 -14.00
C ALA A 277 0.85 2.21 -13.20
N GLN A 278 0.77 0.89 -13.04
CA GLN A 278 -0.23 0.23 -12.20
C GLN A 278 -0.17 0.70 -10.75
N PHE A 279 1.02 0.75 -10.17
CA PHE A 279 1.21 1.18 -8.79
C PHE A 279 0.71 2.61 -8.59
N LEU A 280 1.02 3.52 -9.51
CA LEU A 280 0.56 4.90 -9.47
C LEU A 280 -0.97 5.00 -9.57
N PHE A 281 -1.60 4.33 -10.53
CA PHE A 281 -3.05 4.41 -10.70
C PHE A 281 -3.82 3.70 -9.58
N ASN A 282 -3.33 2.55 -9.10
CA ASN A 282 -3.96 1.84 -7.98
C ASN A 282 -3.80 2.60 -6.66
N SER A 283 -2.79 3.44 -6.49
CA SER A 283 -2.61 4.27 -5.30
C SER A 283 -3.79 5.21 -5.03
N LEU A 284 -4.49 5.65 -6.09
CA LEU A 284 -5.71 6.45 -5.98
C LEU A 284 -6.83 5.65 -5.28
N TYR A 285 -7.05 4.39 -5.69
CA TYR A 285 -8.07 3.53 -5.08
C TYR A 285 -7.71 3.13 -3.65
N LEU A 286 -6.43 2.85 -3.40
CA LEU A 286 -5.91 2.55 -2.06
C LEU A 286 -6.10 3.77 -1.13
N GLY A 287 -5.73 4.95 -1.59
CA GLY A 287 -5.89 6.19 -0.84
C GLY A 287 -7.36 6.52 -0.56
N PHE A 288 -8.24 6.32 -1.55
CA PHE A 288 -9.68 6.44 -1.35
C PHE A 288 -10.18 5.46 -0.28
N SER A 289 -9.80 4.19 -0.39
CA SER A 289 -10.19 3.13 0.53
C SER A 289 -9.73 3.41 1.97
N ILE A 290 -8.47 3.82 2.16
CA ILE A 290 -7.93 4.23 3.47
C ILE A 290 -8.71 5.43 4.02
N GLY A 291 -9.06 6.38 3.15
CA GLY A 291 -9.81 7.58 3.54
C GLY A 291 -11.22 7.29 4.02
N VAL A 292 -11.93 6.34 3.39
CA VAL A 292 -13.33 6.06 3.70
C VAL A 292 -13.54 4.93 4.71
N ALA A 293 -12.57 4.03 4.88
CA ALA A 293 -12.70 2.86 5.76
C ALA A 293 -13.04 3.22 7.21
N PRO A 294 -12.39 4.21 7.87
CA PRO A 294 -12.75 4.60 9.24
C PRO A 294 -14.16 5.20 9.34
N VAL A 295 -14.61 5.92 8.30
CA VAL A 295 -15.98 6.48 8.24
C VAL A 295 -17.01 5.35 8.18
N ILE A 296 -16.79 4.35 7.33
CA ILE A 296 -17.64 3.17 7.22
C ILE A 296 -17.65 2.39 8.54
N GLY A 297 -16.48 2.13 9.13
CA GLY A 297 -16.33 1.43 10.40
C GLY A 297 -17.06 2.13 11.55
N PHE A 298 -16.96 3.46 11.62
CA PHE A 298 -17.68 4.26 12.61
C PHE A 298 -19.20 4.16 12.44
N GLN A 299 -19.72 4.35 11.22
CA GLN A 299 -21.18 4.29 10.97
C GLN A 299 -21.73 2.87 11.21
N TYR A 300 -20.93 1.85 10.92
CA TYR A 300 -21.27 0.46 11.24
C TYR A 300 -21.34 0.25 12.77
N GLY A 301 -20.35 0.72 13.52
CA GLY A 301 -20.36 0.66 14.99
C GLY A 301 -21.53 1.42 15.61
N ALA A 302 -21.85 2.60 15.08
CA ALA A 302 -22.99 3.43 15.48
C ALA A 302 -24.36 2.83 15.08
N LYS A 303 -24.37 1.70 14.37
CA LYS A 303 -25.58 1.06 13.82
C LYS A 303 -26.44 2.00 12.95
N ASN A 304 -25.83 3.01 12.35
CA ASN A 304 -26.48 4.00 11.49
C ASN A 304 -26.63 3.44 10.05
N ARG A 305 -27.65 2.62 9.86
CA ARG A 305 -27.90 1.92 8.59
C ARG A 305 -28.14 2.87 7.42
N ASP A 306 -28.85 3.98 7.64
CA ASP A 306 -29.17 4.92 6.56
C ASP A 306 -27.90 5.59 6.02
N GLN A 307 -27.02 6.03 6.92
CA GLN A 307 -25.74 6.60 6.52
C GLN A 307 -24.83 5.54 5.89
N LEU A 308 -24.84 4.31 6.40
CA LEU A 308 -24.05 3.21 5.86
C LEU A 308 -24.47 2.86 4.42
N LYS A 309 -25.78 2.82 4.14
CA LYS A 309 -26.33 2.64 2.79
C LYS A 309 -25.91 3.79 1.85
N SER A 310 -26.01 5.02 2.34
CA SER A 310 -25.58 6.19 1.57
C SER A 310 -24.08 6.12 1.22
N LEU A 311 -23.23 5.84 2.20
CA LEU A 311 -21.78 5.67 2.01
C LEU A 311 -21.45 4.58 1.00
N TYR A 312 -22.09 3.42 1.14
CA TYR A 312 -21.90 2.31 0.20
C TYR A 312 -22.21 2.72 -1.24
N LYS A 313 -23.34 3.40 -1.47
CA LYS A 313 -23.73 3.89 -2.80
C LYS A 313 -22.74 4.92 -3.33
N ILE A 314 -22.36 5.92 -2.50
CA ILE A 314 -21.42 6.98 -2.89
C ILE A 314 -20.07 6.37 -3.27
N CYS A 315 -19.53 5.48 -2.44
CA CYS A 315 -18.23 4.86 -2.68
C CYS A 315 -18.24 4.00 -3.95
N ASN A 316 -19.25 3.14 -4.15
CA ASN A 316 -19.31 2.33 -5.37
C ASN A 316 -19.46 3.20 -6.63
N CYS A 317 -20.33 4.23 -6.59
CA CYS A 317 -20.49 5.15 -7.70
C CYS A 317 -19.17 5.86 -8.04
N PHE A 318 -18.48 6.37 -7.04
CA PHE A 318 -17.18 7.02 -7.24
C PHE A 318 -16.14 6.06 -7.82
N VAL A 319 -16.02 4.86 -7.26
CA VAL A 319 -15.03 3.88 -7.71
C VAL A 319 -15.30 3.44 -9.14
N ILE A 320 -16.56 3.15 -9.50
CA ILE A 320 -16.93 2.76 -10.87
C ILE A 320 -16.66 3.91 -11.85
N ALA A 321 -17.07 5.13 -11.51
CA ALA A 321 -16.85 6.29 -12.37
C ALA A 321 -15.34 6.59 -12.56
N SER A 322 -14.56 6.58 -11.47
CA SER A 322 -13.12 6.79 -11.55
C SER A 322 -12.40 5.66 -12.28
N SER A 323 -12.88 4.42 -12.20
CA SER A 323 -12.33 3.27 -12.93
C SER A 323 -12.44 3.46 -14.44
N VAL A 324 -13.57 3.92 -14.93
CA VAL A 324 -13.74 4.22 -16.36
C VAL A 324 -12.81 5.35 -16.80
N VAL A 325 -12.71 6.41 -15.99
CA VAL A 325 -11.84 7.56 -16.29
C VAL A 325 -10.38 7.13 -16.31
N ILE A 326 -9.91 6.39 -15.30
CA ILE A 326 -8.53 5.94 -15.22
C ILE A 326 -8.19 4.97 -16.35
N ALA A 327 -9.07 4.02 -16.66
CA ALA A 327 -8.86 3.08 -17.76
C ALA A 327 -8.75 3.83 -19.11
N PHE A 328 -9.62 4.81 -19.35
CA PHE A 328 -9.58 5.62 -20.57
C PHE A 328 -8.29 6.42 -20.67
N PHE A 329 -7.90 7.15 -19.61
CA PHE A 329 -6.67 7.94 -19.63
C PHE A 329 -5.42 7.07 -19.67
N SER A 330 -5.38 5.93 -18.98
CA SER A 330 -4.27 4.98 -19.05
C SER A 330 -4.09 4.43 -20.47
N TRP A 331 -5.18 4.13 -21.16
CA TRP A 331 -5.17 3.70 -22.56
C TRP A 331 -4.71 4.83 -23.49
N LEU A 332 -5.24 6.03 -23.32
CA LEU A 332 -4.90 7.20 -24.15
C LEU A 332 -3.43 7.64 -23.97
N LEU A 333 -2.93 7.60 -22.73
CA LEU A 333 -1.58 8.06 -22.38
C LEU A 333 -0.52 6.96 -22.45
N SER A 334 -0.85 5.76 -22.92
CA SER A 334 0.07 4.62 -22.96
C SER A 334 1.38 4.93 -23.69
N ASP A 335 1.32 5.58 -24.84
CA ASP A 335 2.50 6.01 -25.62
C ASP A 335 3.31 7.07 -24.88
N GLY A 336 2.62 8.02 -24.22
CA GLY A 336 3.25 9.06 -23.40
C GLY A 336 4.00 8.47 -22.21
N ILE A 337 3.36 7.56 -21.48
CA ILE A 337 3.97 6.89 -20.33
C ILE A 337 5.19 6.07 -20.80
N ALA A 338 5.06 5.25 -21.85
CA ALA A 338 6.18 4.48 -22.37
C ALA A 338 7.36 5.37 -22.82
N SER A 339 7.08 6.53 -23.44
CA SER A 339 8.12 7.46 -23.91
C SER A 339 8.88 8.17 -22.76
N ILE A 340 8.29 8.31 -21.58
CA ILE A 340 8.99 8.86 -20.41
C ILE A 340 10.12 7.92 -19.96
N PHE A 341 9.90 6.61 -20.04
CA PHE A 341 10.88 5.61 -19.60
C PHE A 341 11.84 5.18 -20.73
N VAL A 342 11.37 5.16 -21.97
CA VAL A 342 12.12 4.69 -23.15
C VAL A 342 12.04 5.75 -24.27
N PRO A 343 12.86 6.84 -24.18
CA PRO A 343 12.81 7.94 -25.15
C PRO A 343 13.24 7.57 -26.57
N ASP A 344 14.10 6.56 -26.72
CA ASP A 344 14.64 6.07 -28.00
C ASP A 344 13.61 5.30 -28.86
N ARG A 345 12.42 5.03 -28.31
CA ARG A 345 11.31 4.34 -28.98
C ARG A 345 11.69 3.00 -29.63
N GLY A 346 12.61 2.28 -29.00
CA GLY A 346 13.02 0.94 -29.40
C GLY A 346 11.95 -0.14 -29.17
N GLU A 347 12.36 -1.39 -29.22
CA GLU A 347 11.47 -2.55 -29.06
C GLU A 347 10.76 -2.57 -27.70
N THR A 348 11.48 -2.22 -26.63
CA THR A 348 10.92 -2.07 -25.27
C THR A 348 9.78 -1.05 -25.20
N TYR A 349 9.91 0.08 -25.94
CA TYR A 349 8.85 1.09 -26.02
C TYR A 349 7.58 0.51 -26.64
N VAL A 350 7.70 -0.19 -27.76
CA VAL A 350 6.55 -0.79 -28.46
C VAL A 350 5.85 -1.79 -27.54
N MET A 351 6.61 -2.69 -26.93
CA MET A 351 6.07 -3.68 -25.97
C MET A 351 5.39 -3.01 -24.77
N ALA A 352 5.99 -1.98 -24.20
CA ALA A 352 5.42 -1.26 -23.06
C ALA A 352 4.14 -0.52 -23.43
N ALA A 353 4.10 0.18 -24.57
CA ALA A 353 2.93 0.91 -25.04
C ALA A 353 1.75 -0.02 -25.34
N GLU A 354 2.00 -1.13 -26.07
CA GLU A 354 0.98 -2.15 -26.33
C GLU A 354 0.51 -2.83 -25.06
N GLY A 355 1.45 -3.20 -24.19
CA GLY A 355 1.14 -3.80 -22.88
C GLY A 355 0.30 -2.88 -22.02
N LEU A 356 0.63 -1.57 -21.93
CA LEU A 356 -0.15 -0.58 -21.17
C LEU A 356 -1.58 -0.42 -21.72
N ARG A 357 -1.78 -0.46 -23.04
CA ARG A 357 -3.13 -0.38 -23.63
C ARG A 357 -3.99 -1.57 -23.23
N ILE A 358 -3.44 -2.78 -23.25
CA ILE A 358 -4.15 -3.99 -22.81
C ILE A 358 -4.37 -3.95 -21.31
N PHE A 359 -3.34 -3.58 -20.58
CA PHE A 359 -3.35 -3.52 -19.12
C PHE A 359 -4.33 -2.48 -18.56
N ALA A 360 -4.61 -1.41 -19.31
CA ALA A 360 -5.59 -0.39 -18.97
C ALA A 360 -6.99 -0.98 -18.65
N LEU A 361 -7.33 -2.13 -19.27
CA LEU A 361 -8.56 -2.85 -18.96
C LEU A 361 -8.66 -3.31 -17.50
N SER A 362 -7.53 -3.57 -16.85
CA SER A 362 -7.50 -3.96 -15.44
C SER A 362 -8.07 -2.89 -14.52
N PHE A 363 -7.90 -1.60 -14.86
CA PHE A 363 -8.37 -0.48 -14.05
C PHE A 363 -9.89 -0.37 -14.03
N LEU A 364 -10.60 -0.96 -14.98
CA LEU A 364 -12.07 -1.03 -14.96
C LEU A 364 -12.58 -1.83 -13.75
N PHE A 365 -11.79 -2.76 -13.25
CA PHE A 365 -12.17 -3.73 -12.23
C PHE A 365 -11.41 -3.56 -10.91
N SER A 366 -10.14 -3.16 -10.96
CA SER A 366 -9.24 -3.12 -9.81
C SER A 366 -9.76 -2.20 -8.70
N GLY A 367 -10.29 -1.04 -9.04
CA GLY A 367 -10.85 -0.09 -8.07
C GLY A 367 -12.00 -0.70 -7.28
N PHE A 368 -12.95 -1.37 -7.95
CA PHE A 368 -14.07 -2.04 -7.31
C PHE A 368 -13.62 -3.18 -6.38
N ASN A 369 -12.65 -3.98 -6.79
CA ASN A 369 -12.12 -5.08 -6.00
C ASN A 369 -11.34 -4.57 -4.77
N ILE A 370 -10.51 -3.53 -4.92
CA ILE A 370 -9.78 -2.89 -3.82
C ILE A 370 -10.76 -2.34 -2.79
N PHE A 371 -11.75 -1.58 -3.24
CA PHE A 371 -12.78 -1.03 -2.36
C PHE A 371 -13.60 -2.14 -1.69
N SER A 372 -13.96 -3.21 -2.39
CA SER A 372 -14.72 -4.34 -1.82
C SER A 372 -13.98 -5.00 -0.66
N SER A 373 -12.68 -5.24 -0.80
CA SER A 373 -11.83 -5.75 0.28
C SER A 373 -11.82 -4.79 1.47
N SER A 374 -11.54 -3.53 1.22
CA SER A 374 -11.49 -2.48 2.25
C SER A 374 -12.83 -2.27 2.96
N LEU A 375 -13.96 -2.39 2.25
CA LEU A 375 -15.29 -2.36 2.84
C LEU A 375 -15.45 -3.46 3.90
N PHE A 376 -15.09 -4.70 3.59
CA PHE A 376 -15.20 -5.80 4.55
C PHE A 376 -14.20 -5.68 5.70
N THR A 377 -13.00 -5.13 5.47
CA THR A 377 -12.06 -4.77 6.54
C THR A 377 -12.69 -3.74 7.50
N ALA A 378 -13.29 -2.68 6.97
CA ALA A 378 -13.97 -1.64 7.75
C ALA A 378 -15.18 -2.18 8.54
N LEU A 379 -15.90 -3.16 7.97
CA LEU A 379 -17.00 -3.87 8.64
C LEU A 379 -16.52 -4.93 9.64
N SER A 380 -15.22 -5.04 9.88
CA SER A 380 -14.58 -6.06 10.74
C SER A 380 -14.83 -7.51 10.27
N ASP A 381 -15.01 -7.72 8.97
CA ASP A 381 -15.10 -9.05 8.34
C ASP A 381 -13.80 -9.37 7.59
N GLY A 382 -12.71 -9.54 8.36
CA GLY A 382 -11.38 -9.83 7.82
C GLY A 382 -11.33 -11.11 6.97
N LYS A 383 -12.21 -12.10 7.26
CA LYS A 383 -12.27 -13.33 6.45
C LYS A 383 -12.71 -13.03 5.02
N THR A 384 -13.77 -12.27 4.86
CA THR A 384 -14.29 -11.92 3.52
C THR A 384 -13.30 -11.01 2.78
N SER A 385 -12.72 -10.04 3.49
CA SER A 385 -11.66 -9.18 2.95
C SER A 385 -10.47 -9.99 2.46
N ALA A 386 -9.96 -10.92 3.28
CA ALA A 386 -8.84 -11.79 2.92
C ALA A 386 -9.14 -12.67 1.70
N ILE A 387 -10.35 -13.25 1.59
CA ILE A 387 -10.73 -14.07 0.44
C ILE A 387 -10.72 -13.22 -0.85
N ILE A 388 -11.29 -12.02 -0.82
CA ILE A 388 -11.30 -11.12 -1.98
C ILE A 388 -9.88 -10.72 -2.38
N SER A 389 -9.07 -10.26 -1.42
CA SER A 389 -7.70 -9.81 -1.67
C SER A 389 -6.81 -10.95 -2.14
N PHE A 390 -6.79 -12.09 -1.46
CA PHE A 390 -5.95 -13.24 -1.82
C PHE A 390 -6.38 -13.82 -3.17
N GLY A 391 -7.69 -13.97 -3.40
CA GLY A 391 -8.22 -14.41 -4.70
C GLY A 391 -7.73 -13.50 -5.82
N ARG A 392 -7.88 -12.18 -5.66
CA ARG A 392 -7.48 -11.18 -6.64
C ARG A 392 -5.98 -11.14 -6.89
N THR A 393 -5.18 -10.97 -5.82
CA THR A 393 -3.75 -10.69 -5.93
C THR A 393 -2.89 -11.93 -6.09
N CYS A 394 -3.35 -13.09 -5.71
CA CYS A 394 -2.57 -14.32 -5.75
C CYS A 394 -3.18 -15.35 -6.70
N VAL A 395 -4.35 -15.87 -6.36
CA VAL A 395 -4.92 -17.04 -7.06
C VAL A 395 -5.19 -16.74 -8.54
N PHE A 396 -5.95 -15.69 -8.84
CA PHE A 396 -6.35 -15.42 -10.22
C PHE A 396 -5.20 -14.92 -11.08
N ILE A 397 -4.24 -14.14 -10.51
CA ILE A 397 -3.08 -13.67 -11.28
C ILE A 397 -2.16 -14.85 -11.61
N ILE A 398 -1.85 -15.71 -10.63
CA ILE A 398 -0.99 -16.89 -10.86
C ILE A 398 -1.63 -17.82 -11.90
N LEU A 399 -2.92 -18.14 -11.76
CA LEU A 399 -3.61 -18.98 -12.73
C LEU A 399 -3.61 -18.35 -14.14
N SER A 400 -3.86 -17.05 -14.24
CA SER A 400 -3.84 -16.34 -15.53
C SER A 400 -2.44 -16.35 -16.14
N LEU A 401 -1.38 -16.12 -15.35
CA LEU A 401 0.01 -16.19 -15.82
C LEU A 401 0.46 -17.60 -16.20
N MET A 402 -0.10 -18.64 -15.61
CA MET A 402 0.21 -20.02 -15.98
C MET A 402 -0.52 -20.46 -17.26
N ILE A 403 -1.70 -19.91 -17.54
CA ILE A 403 -2.56 -20.37 -18.65
C ILE A 403 -2.43 -19.47 -19.88
N LEU A 404 -2.62 -18.15 -19.74
CA LEU A 404 -2.74 -17.24 -20.87
C LEU A 404 -1.47 -17.11 -21.73
N PRO A 405 -0.25 -17.07 -21.18
CA PRO A 405 0.96 -17.00 -21.99
C PRO A 405 1.16 -18.23 -22.88
N ASN A 406 0.71 -19.41 -22.45
CA ASN A 406 0.81 -20.66 -23.25
C ASN A 406 -0.15 -20.66 -24.44
N ILE A 407 -1.24 -19.87 -24.41
CA ILE A 407 -2.26 -19.81 -25.46
C ILE A 407 -2.03 -18.60 -26.37
N LEU A 408 -1.70 -17.45 -25.80
CA LEU A 408 -1.67 -16.15 -26.47
C LEU A 408 -0.26 -15.52 -26.52
N GLY A 409 0.77 -16.22 -26.05
CA GLY A 409 2.14 -15.70 -26.01
C GLY A 409 2.25 -14.43 -25.19
N LEU A 410 2.94 -13.42 -25.73
CA LEU A 410 3.18 -12.13 -25.05
C LEU A 410 1.87 -11.39 -24.70
N THR A 411 0.88 -11.41 -25.60
CA THR A 411 -0.44 -10.82 -25.31
C THR A 411 -1.12 -11.46 -24.12
N GLY A 412 -0.92 -12.78 -23.92
CA GLY A 412 -1.42 -13.50 -22.76
C GLY A 412 -0.79 -13.03 -21.43
N VAL A 413 0.48 -12.60 -21.46
CA VAL A 413 1.14 -12.00 -20.30
C VAL A 413 0.48 -10.66 -19.95
N TRP A 414 0.24 -9.80 -20.95
CA TRP A 414 -0.43 -8.50 -20.73
C TRP A 414 -1.88 -8.63 -20.25
N LEU A 415 -2.57 -9.68 -20.67
CA LEU A 415 -3.96 -9.96 -20.28
C LEU A 415 -4.07 -10.60 -18.88
N ALA A 416 -2.98 -11.09 -18.30
CA ALA A 416 -3.05 -11.86 -17.06
C ALA A 416 -3.69 -11.07 -15.90
N ILE A 417 -3.31 -9.82 -15.68
CA ILE A 417 -3.90 -8.99 -14.63
C ILE A 417 -5.32 -8.52 -14.98
N PRO A 418 -5.62 -8.02 -16.19
CA PRO A 418 -7.00 -7.71 -16.59
C PRO A 418 -7.98 -8.87 -16.37
N VAL A 419 -7.62 -10.09 -16.78
CA VAL A 419 -8.46 -11.27 -16.59
C VAL A 419 -8.60 -11.62 -15.11
N ALA A 420 -7.53 -11.58 -14.34
CA ALA A 420 -7.56 -11.83 -12.90
C ALA A 420 -8.48 -10.84 -12.16
N GLU A 421 -8.36 -9.55 -12.47
CA GLU A 421 -9.23 -8.51 -11.90
C GLU A 421 -10.70 -8.66 -12.31
N PHE A 422 -10.95 -9.04 -13.56
CA PHE A 422 -12.31 -9.36 -14.02
C PHE A 422 -12.91 -10.54 -13.26
N LEU A 423 -12.17 -11.63 -13.08
CA LEU A 423 -12.63 -12.79 -12.30
C LEU A 423 -12.88 -12.42 -10.82
N ALA A 424 -12.04 -11.57 -10.26
CA ALA A 424 -12.21 -11.09 -8.89
C ALA A 424 -13.48 -10.27 -8.68
N VAL A 425 -14.00 -9.60 -9.72
CA VAL A 425 -15.28 -8.87 -9.63
C VAL A 425 -16.42 -9.81 -9.24
N PHE A 426 -16.47 -11.01 -9.80
CA PHE A 426 -17.53 -11.98 -9.46
C PHE A 426 -17.48 -12.37 -7.97
N VAL A 427 -16.29 -12.56 -7.42
CA VAL A 427 -16.11 -12.83 -5.99
C VAL A 427 -16.53 -11.63 -5.15
N SER A 428 -16.11 -10.44 -5.55
CA SER A 428 -16.45 -9.17 -4.87
C SER A 428 -17.97 -8.93 -4.87
N VAL A 429 -18.63 -9.07 -6.01
CA VAL A 429 -20.09 -8.92 -6.15
C VAL A 429 -20.83 -9.98 -5.34
N TYR A 430 -20.38 -11.25 -5.40
CA TYR A 430 -20.98 -12.34 -4.64
C TYR A 430 -20.98 -12.02 -3.14
N TYR A 431 -19.85 -11.61 -2.56
CA TYR A 431 -19.79 -11.29 -1.14
C TYR A 431 -20.53 -10.01 -0.79
N GLN A 432 -20.46 -8.99 -1.61
CA GLN A 432 -21.25 -7.77 -1.38
C GLN A 432 -22.75 -8.09 -1.40
N TRP A 433 -23.22 -8.94 -2.32
CA TRP A 433 -24.62 -9.32 -2.38
C TRP A 433 -25.07 -10.21 -1.23
N THR A 434 -24.33 -11.28 -0.91
CA THR A 434 -24.70 -12.25 0.13
C THR A 434 -24.66 -11.66 1.53
N LYS A 435 -23.73 -10.76 1.79
CA LYS A 435 -23.50 -10.14 3.10
C LYS A 435 -24.29 -8.86 3.36
N ARG A 436 -25.02 -8.33 2.36
CA ARG A 436 -25.73 -7.05 2.45
C ARG A 436 -26.71 -6.95 3.60
N LYS A 437 -27.48 -8.03 3.85
CA LYS A 437 -28.46 -8.05 4.96
C LYS A 437 -27.79 -8.12 6.32
N LYS A 438 -26.67 -8.87 6.41
CA LYS A 438 -25.92 -9.03 7.65
C LYS A 438 -25.38 -7.69 8.15
N TYR A 439 -24.83 -6.89 7.26
CA TYR A 439 -24.19 -5.61 7.61
C TYR A 439 -25.11 -4.40 7.40
N GLY A 440 -26.21 -4.52 6.69
CA GLY A 440 -27.23 -3.50 6.54
C GLY A 440 -26.82 -2.30 5.68
N TYR A 441 -25.93 -2.48 4.71
CA TYR A 441 -25.49 -1.43 3.78
C TYR A 441 -26.27 -1.39 2.46
N LEU A 442 -27.17 -2.33 2.24
CA LEU A 442 -28.15 -2.38 1.13
C LEU A 442 -29.54 -2.69 1.63
#